data_f9972cd7e420d324401720ab2ce064c4
#
_entry.id   f9972cd7e420d324401720ab2ce064c4
#
_cell.length_a   1.000
_cell.length_b   1.000
_cell.length_c   1.000
_cell.angle_alpha   90.00
_cell.angle_beta   90.00
_cell.angle_gamma   90.00
#
_symmetry.space_group_name_H-M   'P 1'
#
loop_
_entity.id
_entity.type
_entity.pdbx_description
1 polymer ?
#
loop_
_entity_poly.entity_id
_entity_poly.type
_entity_poly.pdbx_seq_one_letter_code
_entity_poly.pdbx_strand_id
1 'polypeptide(L)'
;EDINFIPSEEDIRNLSLIENFLNEEEIPYEKDGSICGLYRINDVKGNAIELRYINSYHFPMDNSKRFGESCKGVQWDYFYNISRYNSDHNIRVIWIFDFEMSQTNDTTSLWQGERGYHRQWEVIKNTIRTACGRIRHRFRGGDFIVKEVGNKELRKFLDTNCFYGYRSANINLGLYLKKDKHGYKKGDLIMVLTFGYNFYGNKKRPDDPFIEIIRASTRIGCQVIGGMSKLLKYFCINYPTLTIGSGKNKHEIKVRELKFYCDASHNDGRGMSHSALAFRFDGWDYGFMNRYTDDVDEDGLHGVKGEIFHRKPHFHKTIMRLIGEGRIISIANAGTSVFSMTRDELLERFSNN
;
A
#
# COMPACT_ATOMS: atom_id res chain seq x y z
N GLU A 1 -2.52 19.48 -15.39
CA GLU A 1 -3.91 19.96 -15.15
C GLU A 1 -4.70 18.87 -14.46
N ASP A 2 -5.49 19.24 -13.44
CA ASP A 2 -6.40 18.31 -12.78
C ASP A 2 -7.55 17.96 -13.72
N ILE A 3 -7.87 16.67 -13.82
CA ILE A 3 -9.00 16.18 -14.61
C ILE A 3 -10.22 16.16 -13.70
N ASN A 4 -11.30 16.78 -14.17
CA ASN A 4 -12.59 16.73 -13.48
C ASN A 4 -13.52 15.71 -14.15
N PHE A 5 -14.49 15.17 -13.42
CA PHE A 5 -15.47 14.23 -13.92
C PHE A 5 -16.87 14.52 -13.37
N ILE A 6 -17.89 14.04 -14.08
CA ILE A 6 -19.29 14.12 -13.62
C ILE A 6 -19.56 12.87 -12.78
N PRO A 7 -19.91 13.01 -11.50
CA PRO A 7 -20.09 11.86 -10.61
C PRO A 7 -21.32 11.03 -11.01
N SER A 8 -21.16 9.71 -11.04
CA SER A 8 -22.23 8.74 -11.12
C SER A 8 -22.96 8.60 -9.78
N GLU A 9 -24.04 7.82 -9.73
CA GLU A 9 -24.72 7.49 -8.47
C GLU A 9 -23.79 6.75 -7.49
N GLU A 10 -22.91 5.90 -8.01
CA GLU A 10 -21.91 5.20 -7.19
C GLU A 10 -20.89 6.18 -6.60
N ASP A 11 -20.42 7.14 -7.40
CA ASP A 11 -19.53 8.18 -6.94
C ASP A 11 -20.15 9.02 -5.83
N ILE A 12 -21.42 9.41 -6.00
CA ILE A 12 -22.16 10.17 -4.98
C ILE A 12 -22.24 9.38 -3.67
N ARG A 13 -22.48 8.06 -3.72
CA ARG A 13 -22.47 7.22 -2.52
C ARG A 13 -21.08 7.17 -1.89
N ASN A 14 -20.03 6.98 -2.66
CA ASN A 14 -18.66 6.93 -2.18
C ASN A 14 -18.21 8.26 -1.58
N LEU A 15 -18.52 9.38 -2.22
CA LEU A 15 -18.25 10.73 -1.69
C LEU A 15 -18.98 10.96 -0.37
N SER A 16 -20.22 10.50 -0.26
CA SER A 16 -20.98 10.56 1.00
C SER A 16 -20.33 9.74 2.12
N LEU A 17 -19.75 8.59 1.80
CA LEU A 17 -19.00 7.78 2.78
C LEU A 17 -17.75 8.50 3.29
N ILE A 18 -17.03 9.20 2.41
CA ILE A 18 -15.87 10.02 2.79
C ILE A 18 -16.33 11.15 3.73
N GLU A 19 -17.36 11.88 3.35
CA GLU A 19 -17.90 13.02 4.13
C GLU A 19 -18.42 12.58 5.49
N ASN A 20 -19.18 11.48 5.54
CA ASN A 20 -19.67 10.91 6.79
C ASN A 20 -18.49 10.54 7.71
N PHE A 21 -17.46 9.89 7.18
CA PHE A 21 -16.27 9.56 7.94
C PHE A 21 -15.57 10.82 8.49
N LEU A 22 -15.37 11.86 7.67
CA LEU A 22 -14.76 13.11 8.11
C LEU A 22 -15.57 13.80 9.22
N ASN A 23 -16.90 13.78 9.10
CA ASN A 23 -17.80 14.33 10.11
C ASN A 23 -17.78 13.49 11.41
N GLU A 24 -17.81 12.17 11.33
CA GLU A 24 -17.72 11.26 12.48
C GLU A 24 -16.40 11.42 13.27
N GLU A 25 -15.31 11.69 12.56
CA GLU A 25 -14.00 11.93 13.17
C GLU A 25 -13.79 13.42 13.54
N GLU A 26 -14.77 14.27 13.33
CA GLU A 26 -14.70 15.72 13.57
C GLU A 26 -13.51 16.37 12.84
N ILE A 27 -13.21 15.93 11.61
CA ILE A 27 -12.17 16.48 10.75
C ILE A 27 -12.80 17.57 9.89
N PRO A 28 -12.48 18.85 10.11
CA PRO A 28 -12.96 19.93 9.25
C PRO A 28 -12.42 19.75 7.83
N TYR A 29 -13.26 19.97 6.83
CA TYR A 29 -12.86 19.87 5.43
C TYR A 29 -13.52 20.94 4.57
N GLU A 30 -12.85 21.26 3.47
CA GLU A 30 -13.36 22.09 2.39
C GLU A 30 -13.42 21.25 1.11
N LYS A 31 -14.54 21.35 0.39
CA LYS A 31 -14.68 20.74 -0.93
C LYS A 31 -14.16 21.70 -1.99
N ASP A 32 -13.41 21.21 -2.95
CA ASP A 32 -13.11 22.01 -4.12
C ASP A 32 -14.35 22.16 -5.00
N GLY A 33 -14.69 23.40 -5.36
CA GLY A 33 -15.88 23.68 -6.18
C GLY A 33 -15.71 23.34 -7.66
N SER A 34 -14.49 23.09 -8.12
CA SER A 34 -14.15 22.85 -9.53
C SER A 34 -13.69 21.43 -9.81
N ILE A 35 -13.21 20.71 -8.78
CA ILE A 35 -12.67 19.36 -8.91
C ILE A 35 -13.51 18.41 -8.06
N CYS A 36 -14.26 17.52 -8.73
CA CYS A 36 -15.08 16.51 -8.05
C CYS A 36 -14.18 15.57 -7.24
N GLY A 37 -14.56 15.35 -5.97
CA GLY A 37 -13.85 14.41 -5.08
C GLY A 37 -12.57 14.94 -4.44
N LEU A 38 -12.24 16.22 -4.60
CA LEU A 38 -11.13 16.86 -3.90
C LEU A 38 -11.60 17.48 -2.58
N TYR A 39 -11.02 17.01 -1.48
CA TYR A 39 -11.22 17.54 -0.13
C TYR A 39 -9.92 18.06 0.43
N ARG A 40 -9.93 19.28 0.96
CA ARG A 40 -8.81 19.87 1.69
C ARG A 40 -9.07 19.77 3.18
N ILE A 41 -8.13 19.16 3.89
CA ILE A 41 -8.15 18.99 5.34
C ILE A 41 -6.80 19.40 5.93
N ASN A 42 -6.73 19.53 7.25
CA ASN A 42 -5.48 19.78 7.96
C ASN A 42 -5.25 18.74 9.04
N ASP A 43 -3.97 18.45 9.31
CA ASP A 43 -3.61 17.71 10.50
C ASP A 43 -3.74 18.58 11.76
N VAL A 44 -3.54 17.97 12.94
CA VAL A 44 -3.61 18.68 14.24
C VAL A 44 -2.54 19.76 14.42
N LYS A 45 -1.55 19.83 13.52
CA LYS A 45 -0.49 20.85 13.51
C LYS A 45 -0.73 21.95 12.46
N GLY A 46 -1.81 21.83 11.67
CA GLY A 46 -2.13 22.74 10.59
C GLY A 46 -1.48 22.42 9.25
N ASN A 47 -0.82 21.25 9.08
CA ASN A 47 -0.25 20.85 7.79
C ASN A 47 -1.37 20.42 6.84
N ALA A 48 -1.30 20.87 5.59
CA ALA A 48 -2.32 20.61 4.59
C ALA A 48 -2.28 19.18 4.05
N ILE A 49 -3.47 18.59 3.89
CA ILE A 49 -3.68 17.27 3.30
C ILE A 49 -4.78 17.38 2.26
N GLU A 50 -4.57 16.82 1.08
CA GLU A 50 -5.61 16.64 0.07
C GLU A 50 -6.03 15.17 0.03
N LEU A 51 -7.34 14.94 0.18
CA LEU A 51 -7.97 13.66 -0.13
C LEU A 51 -8.55 13.78 -1.54
N ARG A 52 -8.17 12.87 -2.42
CA ARG A 52 -8.58 12.87 -3.83
C ARG A 52 -9.28 11.55 -4.16
N TYR A 53 -10.60 11.61 -4.29
CA TYR A 53 -11.40 10.49 -4.77
C TYR A 53 -11.31 10.37 -6.28
N ILE A 54 -11.09 9.16 -6.77
CA ILE A 54 -10.96 8.84 -8.20
C ILE A 54 -11.91 7.71 -8.57
N ASN A 55 -12.76 7.95 -9.56
CA ASN A 55 -13.47 6.89 -10.24
C ASN A 55 -12.56 6.32 -11.35
N SER A 56 -12.14 5.08 -11.18
CA SER A 56 -11.19 4.43 -12.08
C SER A 56 -11.66 4.30 -13.54
N TYR A 57 -12.97 4.34 -13.80
CA TYR A 57 -13.49 4.32 -15.16
C TYR A 57 -13.28 5.63 -15.91
N HIS A 58 -13.18 6.77 -15.19
CA HIS A 58 -12.91 8.07 -15.78
C HIS A 58 -11.42 8.35 -16.00
N PHE A 59 -10.56 7.54 -15.37
CA PHE A 59 -9.11 7.71 -15.40
C PHE A 59 -8.37 6.44 -15.88
N PRO A 60 -8.79 5.84 -17.01
CA PRO A 60 -8.04 4.73 -17.58
C PRO A 60 -6.64 5.20 -17.98
N MET A 61 -5.67 4.29 -17.92
CA MET A 61 -4.31 4.56 -18.40
C MET A 61 -4.33 4.70 -19.94
N ASP A 62 -3.57 5.68 -20.44
CA ASP A 62 -3.49 5.93 -21.90
C ASP A 62 -2.81 4.75 -22.64
N ASN A 63 -3.56 4.11 -23.48
CA ASN A 63 -3.14 3.06 -24.39
C ASN A 63 -3.35 3.44 -25.89
N SER A 64 -3.61 4.73 -26.17
CA SER A 64 -3.96 5.22 -27.50
C SER A 64 -2.87 4.96 -28.55
N LYS A 65 -1.62 5.05 -28.18
CA LYS A 65 -0.48 4.73 -29.06
C LYS A 65 -0.49 3.30 -29.59
N ARG A 66 -1.14 2.38 -28.88
CA ARG A 66 -1.19 0.96 -29.23
C ARG A 66 -2.51 0.54 -29.87
N PHE A 67 -3.62 1.12 -29.40
CA PHE A 67 -4.97 0.66 -29.75
C PHE A 67 -5.85 1.75 -30.38
N GLY A 68 -5.32 2.99 -30.55
CA GLY A 68 -6.05 4.11 -31.15
C GLY A 68 -6.75 5.01 -30.12
N GLU A 69 -7.34 6.10 -30.60
CA GLU A 69 -7.90 7.19 -29.78
C GLU A 69 -9.00 6.74 -28.81
N SER A 70 -9.71 5.66 -29.12
CA SER A 70 -10.71 5.08 -28.18
C SER A 70 -10.13 4.58 -26.88
N CYS A 71 -8.82 4.33 -26.83
CA CYS A 71 -8.07 3.90 -25.63
C CYS A 71 -7.23 5.03 -25.03
N LYS A 72 -7.59 6.28 -25.29
CA LYS A 72 -6.96 7.46 -24.69
C LYS A 72 -7.32 7.55 -23.20
N GLY A 73 -6.37 8.01 -22.41
CA GLY A 73 -6.54 8.13 -20.97
C GLY A 73 -5.46 8.99 -20.32
N VAL A 74 -5.26 8.82 -19.03
CA VAL A 74 -4.22 9.54 -18.27
C VAL A 74 -2.86 8.91 -18.50
N GLN A 75 -1.82 9.73 -18.47
CA GLN A 75 -0.45 9.25 -18.54
C GLN A 75 -0.13 8.39 -17.31
N TRP A 76 0.74 7.41 -17.48
CA TRP A 76 1.10 6.43 -16.44
C TRP A 76 1.67 7.08 -15.14
N ASP A 77 2.23 8.28 -15.23
CA ASP A 77 2.81 9.06 -14.12
C ASP A 77 1.90 10.19 -13.61
N TYR A 78 0.65 10.29 -14.11
CA TYR A 78 -0.28 11.38 -13.80
C TYR A 78 -0.49 11.57 -12.28
N PHE A 79 -0.86 10.51 -11.57
CA PHE A 79 -1.12 10.58 -10.13
C PHE A 79 0.14 10.85 -9.32
N TYR A 80 1.27 10.25 -9.73
CA TYR A 80 2.56 10.49 -9.10
C TYR A 80 3.00 11.95 -9.23
N ASN A 81 2.87 12.53 -10.41
CA ASN A 81 3.28 13.92 -10.67
C ASN A 81 2.46 14.90 -9.84
N ILE A 82 1.15 14.68 -9.67
CA ILE A 82 0.32 15.50 -8.79
C ILE A 82 0.78 15.33 -7.32
N SER A 83 0.98 14.12 -6.86
CA SER A 83 1.47 13.87 -5.50
C SER A 83 2.82 14.53 -5.26
N ARG A 84 3.73 14.47 -6.23
CA ARG A 84 5.05 15.08 -6.15
C ARG A 84 4.98 16.59 -6.11
N TYR A 85 4.21 17.20 -7.01
CA TYR A 85 4.00 18.64 -7.02
C TYR A 85 3.46 19.15 -5.68
N ASN A 86 2.41 18.51 -5.16
CA ASN A 86 1.82 18.87 -3.88
C ASN A 86 2.81 18.68 -2.72
N SER A 87 3.57 17.58 -2.76
CA SER A 87 4.59 17.29 -1.77
C SER A 87 5.68 18.36 -1.72
N ASP A 88 6.11 18.89 -2.86
CA ASP A 88 7.06 19.98 -2.94
C ASP A 88 6.52 21.30 -2.37
N HIS A 89 5.18 21.43 -2.26
CA HIS A 89 4.46 22.53 -1.59
C HIS A 89 4.03 22.20 -0.16
N ASN A 90 4.56 21.13 0.45
CA ASN A 90 4.21 20.65 1.77
C ASN A 90 2.75 20.22 1.94
N ILE A 91 2.10 19.82 0.86
CA ILE A 91 0.74 19.26 0.86
C ILE A 91 0.86 17.74 0.68
N ARG A 92 0.32 16.98 1.64
CA ARG A 92 0.22 15.53 1.52
C ARG A 92 -1.00 15.16 0.69
N VAL A 93 -0.85 14.28 -0.30
CA VAL A 93 -1.96 13.74 -1.08
C VAL A 93 -2.26 12.31 -0.65
N ILE A 94 -3.54 11.99 -0.47
CA ILE A 94 -4.06 10.64 -0.26
C ILE A 94 -5.08 10.38 -1.37
N TRP A 95 -4.77 9.44 -2.26
CA TRP A 95 -5.67 9.00 -3.32
C TRP A 95 -6.61 7.93 -2.78
N ILE A 96 -7.89 8.00 -3.17
CA ILE A 96 -8.94 7.06 -2.79
C ILE A 96 -9.62 6.62 -4.07
N PHE A 97 -9.41 5.38 -4.50
CA PHE A 97 -10.06 4.86 -5.70
C PHE A 97 -11.41 4.23 -5.36
N ASP A 98 -12.35 4.33 -6.30
CA ASP A 98 -13.72 3.81 -6.16
C ASP A 98 -13.76 2.35 -5.72
N PHE A 99 -12.93 1.49 -6.31
CA PHE A 99 -12.85 0.07 -5.97
C PHE A 99 -12.30 -0.24 -4.57
N GLU A 100 -11.61 0.71 -3.94
CA GLU A 100 -11.09 0.60 -2.57
C GLU A 100 -12.19 0.82 -1.53
N MET A 101 -13.31 1.41 -1.92
CA MET A 101 -14.44 1.76 -1.07
C MET A 101 -15.57 0.74 -1.10
N SER A 102 -15.52 -0.25 -1.98
CA SER A 102 -16.56 -1.26 -2.10
C SER A 102 -16.72 -2.03 -0.78
N GLN A 103 -17.87 -1.81 -0.12
CA GLN A 103 -18.25 -2.46 1.13
C GLN A 103 -19.04 -3.74 0.85
N THR A 104 -18.57 -4.63 0.03
CA THR A 104 -19.28 -5.88 -0.13
C THR A 104 -18.97 -6.76 1.08
N ASN A 105 -20.01 -7.05 1.89
CA ASN A 105 -20.02 -8.19 2.81
C ASN A 105 -19.93 -9.52 2.04
N ASP A 106 -19.84 -9.45 0.74
CA ASP A 106 -19.72 -10.59 -0.14
C ASP A 106 -18.24 -11.03 -0.17
N THR A 107 -18.04 -12.34 -0.08
CA THR A 107 -16.72 -12.98 -0.11
C THR A 107 -16.03 -12.87 -1.47
N THR A 108 -16.69 -12.31 -2.48
CA THR A 108 -16.15 -11.97 -3.79
C THR A 108 -15.51 -10.59 -3.75
N SER A 109 -14.26 -10.54 -3.35
CA SER A 109 -13.44 -9.34 -3.52
C SER A 109 -13.43 -8.91 -4.99
N LEU A 110 -13.63 -7.61 -5.27
CA LEU A 110 -13.39 -7.04 -6.61
C LEU A 110 -11.93 -7.19 -7.04
N TRP A 111 -11.08 -7.62 -6.14
CA TRP A 111 -9.66 -7.83 -6.35
C TRP A 111 -9.33 -9.31 -6.47
N GLN A 112 -8.97 -9.77 -7.66
CA GLN A 112 -8.54 -11.16 -7.89
C GLN A 112 -7.14 -11.42 -7.35
N GLY A 113 -6.99 -12.45 -6.54
CA GLY A 113 -5.71 -13.08 -6.21
C GLY A 113 -5.20 -12.81 -4.82
N GLU A 114 -5.74 -11.85 -4.07
CA GLU A 114 -5.34 -11.62 -2.68
C GLU A 114 -6.56 -11.56 -1.77
N ARG A 115 -6.51 -12.29 -0.67
CA ARG A 115 -7.60 -12.32 0.33
C ARG A 115 -7.47 -11.11 1.24
N GLY A 116 -8.57 -10.46 1.60
CA GLY A 116 -8.60 -9.41 2.63
C GLY A 116 -8.98 -8.01 2.16
N TYR A 117 -9.22 -7.79 0.90
CA TYR A 117 -9.55 -6.48 0.32
C TYR A 117 -10.89 -5.87 0.78
N HIS A 118 -11.77 -6.63 1.40
CA HIS A 118 -13.03 -6.12 1.96
C HIS A 118 -12.84 -5.01 3.00
N ARG A 119 -11.62 -4.78 3.46
CA ARG A 119 -11.30 -3.79 4.51
C ARG A 119 -10.39 -2.67 4.03
N GLN A 120 -10.18 -2.53 2.74
CA GLN A 120 -9.32 -1.46 2.22
C GLN A 120 -9.80 -0.08 2.69
N TRP A 121 -11.09 0.20 2.64
CA TRP A 121 -11.65 1.43 3.16
C TRP A 121 -11.36 1.65 4.65
N GLU A 122 -11.42 0.63 5.49
CA GLU A 122 -11.06 0.74 6.91
C GLU A 122 -9.58 1.08 7.11
N VAL A 123 -8.70 0.53 6.28
CA VAL A 123 -7.27 0.85 6.29
C VAL A 123 -7.02 2.28 5.81
N ILE A 124 -7.72 2.74 4.77
CA ILE A 124 -7.64 4.11 4.26
C ILE A 124 -8.13 5.11 5.34
N LYS A 125 -9.26 4.86 5.98
CA LYS A 125 -9.73 5.65 7.12
C LYS A 125 -8.66 5.77 8.22
N ASN A 126 -8.00 4.65 8.54
CA ASN A 126 -6.91 4.66 9.51
C ASN A 126 -5.68 5.45 9.03
N THR A 127 -5.38 5.41 7.73
CA THR A 127 -4.32 6.22 7.12
C THR A 127 -4.64 7.71 7.24
N ILE A 128 -5.89 8.12 6.98
CA ILE A 128 -6.35 9.50 7.14
C ILE A 128 -6.26 9.93 8.61
N ARG A 129 -6.74 9.10 9.57
CA ARG A 129 -6.59 9.37 11.01
C ARG A 129 -5.14 9.58 11.41
N THR A 130 -4.25 8.71 10.90
CA THR A 130 -2.81 8.81 11.15
C THR A 130 -2.23 10.09 10.58
N ALA A 131 -2.57 10.42 9.34
CA ALA A 131 -2.12 11.65 8.69
C ALA A 131 -2.57 12.90 9.42
N CYS A 132 -3.82 12.92 9.91
CA CYS A 132 -4.38 14.02 10.69
C CYS A 132 -3.89 14.05 12.15
N GLY A 133 -3.11 13.08 12.62
CA GLY A 133 -2.66 13.00 14.01
C GLY A 133 -3.76 12.56 15.00
N ARG A 134 -4.86 11.96 14.51
CA ARG A 134 -6.07 11.57 15.28
C ARG A 134 -6.12 10.08 15.66
N ILE A 135 -4.97 9.43 15.78
CA ILE A 135 -4.91 8.05 16.25
C ILE A 135 -5.26 7.94 17.73
N ARG A 136 -6.13 6.97 18.06
CA ARG A 136 -6.66 6.77 19.41
C ARG A 136 -5.63 6.21 20.38
N HIS A 137 -4.84 5.22 19.94
CA HIS A 137 -3.94 4.47 20.83
C HIS A 137 -2.49 4.60 20.38
N ARG A 138 -1.70 5.30 21.19
CA ARG A 138 -0.26 5.51 20.94
C ARG A 138 0.58 4.66 21.86
N PHE A 139 1.46 3.87 21.28
CA PHE A 139 2.41 3.02 21.94
C PHE A 139 3.84 3.46 21.62
N ARG A 140 4.79 3.02 22.44
CA ARG A 140 6.22 3.18 22.20
C ARG A 140 6.88 1.81 22.03
N GLY A 141 7.98 1.72 21.29
CA GLY A 141 8.72 0.47 21.10
C GLY A 141 9.06 -0.27 22.40
N GLY A 142 9.25 0.45 23.51
CA GLY A 142 9.48 -0.11 24.85
C GLY A 142 8.32 -0.92 25.42
N ASP A 143 7.09 -0.68 24.97
CA ASP A 143 5.89 -1.41 25.42
C ASP A 143 5.86 -2.87 24.94
N PHE A 144 6.75 -3.26 24.01
CA PHE A 144 6.67 -4.53 23.30
C PHE A 144 7.88 -5.43 23.47
N ILE A 145 7.64 -6.74 23.29
CA ILE A 145 8.66 -7.73 22.95
C ILE A 145 8.54 -8.06 21.46
N VAL A 146 9.65 -8.41 20.83
CA VAL A 146 9.69 -8.91 19.46
C VAL A 146 9.62 -10.43 19.47
N LYS A 147 8.76 -11.00 18.62
CA LYS A 147 8.67 -12.46 18.39
C LYS A 147 8.41 -12.73 16.93
N GLU A 148 8.74 -13.92 16.47
CA GLU A 148 8.23 -14.43 15.20
C GLU A 148 6.71 -14.63 15.25
N VAL A 149 6.05 -14.32 14.14
CA VAL A 149 4.60 -14.46 13.97
C VAL A 149 4.32 -15.69 13.13
N GLY A 150 3.52 -16.62 13.65
CA GLY A 150 3.09 -17.79 12.91
C GLY A 150 2.18 -17.42 11.71
N ASN A 151 2.27 -18.19 10.63
CA ASN A 151 1.57 -17.88 9.37
C ASN A 151 0.05 -17.68 9.53
N LYS A 152 -0.61 -18.47 10.41
CA LYS A 152 -2.05 -18.35 10.66
C LYS A 152 -2.40 -17.02 11.33
N GLU A 153 -1.65 -16.61 12.34
CA GLU A 153 -1.82 -15.35 13.05
C GLU A 153 -1.47 -14.17 12.13
N LEU A 154 -0.37 -14.26 11.39
CA LEU A 154 0.05 -13.26 10.43
C LEU A 154 -1.02 -13.02 9.37
N ARG A 155 -1.60 -14.08 8.78
CA ARG A 155 -2.67 -13.98 7.80
C ARG A 155 -3.87 -13.22 8.38
N LYS A 156 -4.35 -13.64 9.55
CA LYS A 156 -5.46 -12.98 10.24
C LYS A 156 -5.17 -11.51 10.52
N PHE A 157 -3.95 -11.19 10.93
CA PHE A 157 -3.53 -9.83 11.22
C PHE A 157 -3.46 -8.97 9.96
N LEU A 158 -2.80 -9.44 8.91
CA LEU A 158 -2.61 -8.68 7.67
C LEU A 158 -3.91 -8.53 6.88
N ASP A 159 -4.75 -9.57 6.81
CA ASP A 159 -6.05 -9.48 6.13
C ASP A 159 -7.00 -8.49 6.82
N THR A 160 -6.73 -8.13 8.08
CA THR A 160 -7.52 -7.13 8.82
C THR A 160 -6.91 -5.73 8.78
N ASN A 161 -5.59 -5.60 8.81
CA ASN A 161 -4.91 -4.36 9.12
C ASN A 161 -4.00 -3.84 8.00
N CYS A 162 -3.77 -4.62 6.94
CA CYS A 162 -2.91 -4.24 5.84
C CYS A 162 -3.72 -4.02 4.57
N PHE A 163 -3.44 -2.92 3.86
CA PHE A 163 -4.13 -2.58 2.61
C PHE A 163 -4.03 -3.70 1.57
N TYR A 164 -2.86 -4.31 1.41
CA TYR A 164 -2.62 -5.40 0.45
C TYR A 164 -2.81 -6.81 1.03
N GLY A 165 -3.29 -6.93 2.26
CA GLY A 165 -3.53 -8.21 2.90
C GLY A 165 -2.28 -9.08 3.08
N TYR A 166 -2.52 -10.37 3.35
CA TYR A 166 -1.47 -11.34 3.59
C TYR A 166 -0.64 -11.67 2.34
N ARG A 167 0.67 -11.70 2.54
CA ARG A 167 1.65 -12.31 1.60
C ARG A 167 2.65 -13.12 2.38
N SER A 168 3.00 -14.30 1.87
CA SER A 168 4.04 -15.15 2.47
C SER A 168 5.40 -14.46 2.43
N ALA A 169 6.19 -14.67 3.47
CA ALA A 169 7.54 -14.12 3.61
C ALA A 169 8.46 -15.14 4.28
N ASN A 170 9.77 -14.91 4.20
CA ASN A 170 10.75 -15.81 4.83
C ASN A 170 10.77 -15.62 6.35
N ILE A 171 10.70 -14.38 6.81
CA ILE A 171 10.72 -14.03 8.24
C ILE A 171 9.55 -13.08 8.52
N ASN A 172 8.80 -13.38 9.57
CA ASN A 172 7.65 -12.61 10.02
C ASN A 172 7.90 -12.17 11.47
N LEU A 173 8.10 -10.90 11.70
CA LEU A 173 8.32 -10.36 13.04
C LEU A 173 7.13 -9.54 13.51
N GLY A 174 6.79 -9.68 14.80
CA GLY A 174 5.70 -8.94 15.42
C GLY A 174 6.08 -8.28 16.74
N LEU A 175 5.39 -7.18 17.03
CA LEU A 175 5.43 -6.50 18.31
C LEU A 175 4.25 -6.95 19.16
N TYR A 176 4.56 -7.67 20.26
CA TYR A 176 3.60 -8.17 21.22
C TYR A 176 3.65 -7.36 22.52
N LEU A 177 2.51 -6.94 23.04
CA LEU A 177 2.44 -6.15 24.29
C LEU A 177 3.01 -6.91 25.48
N LYS A 178 3.84 -6.20 26.27
CA LYS A 178 4.39 -6.72 27.52
C LYS A 178 3.39 -6.72 28.67
N LYS A 179 2.46 -5.75 28.66
CA LYS A 179 1.46 -5.50 29.71
C LYS A 179 0.15 -4.99 29.06
N ASP A 180 -0.93 -5.08 29.77
CA ASP A 180 -2.22 -4.48 29.37
C ASP A 180 -2.05 -2.97 29.20
N LYS A 181 -2.54 -2.43 28.09
CA LYS A 181 -2.47 -0.99 27.78
C LYS A 181 -3.53 -0.59 26.74
N HIS A 182 -4.20 0.54 26.95
CA HIS A 182 -5.22 1.09 26.05
C HIS A 182 -6.35 0.12 25.68
N GLY A 183 -6.73 -0.77 26.60
CA GLY A 183 -7.75 -1.80 26.34
C GLY A 183 -7.22 -3.08 25.68
N TYR A 184 -5.99 -3.08 25.19
CA TYR A 184 -5.32 -4.28 24.67
C TYR A 184 -4.65 -5.05 25.81
N LYS A 185 -4.56 -6.38 25.63
CA LYS A 185 -4.01 -7.28 26.63
C LYS A 185 -2.54 -7.60 26.41
N LYS A 186 -1.85 -7.98 27.48
CA LYS A 186 -0.52 -8.59 27.39
C LYS A 186 -0.53 -9.73 26.39
N GLY A 187 0.40 -9.72 25.44
CA GLY A 187 0.49 -10.72 24.39
C GLY A 187 -0.28 -10.38 23.11
N ASP A 188 -1.04 -9.30 23.08
CA ASP A 188 -1.68 -8.84 21.82
C ASP A 188 -0.65 -8.39 20.82
N LEU A 189 -0.81 -8.84 19.56
CA LEU A 189 -0.02 -8.42 18.41
C LEU A 189 -0.51 -7.06 17.92
N ILE A 190 0.38 -6.06 17.87
CA ILE A 190 0.02 -4.68 17.49
C ILE A 190 0.67 -4.24 16.18
N MET A 191 1.86 -4.73 15.85
CA MET A 191 2.55 -4.37 14.61
C MET A 191 3.29 -5.58 14.06
N VAL A 192 3.37 -5.68 12.75
CA VAL A 192 4.15 -6.69 12.04
C VAL A 192 5.08 -6.06 11.00
N LEU A 193 6.20 -6.72 10.78
CA LEU A 193 7.15 -6.43 9.71
C LEU A 193 7.61 -7.77 9.12
N THR A 194 7.46 -7.94 7.81
CA THR A 194 7.79 -9.20 7.14
C THR A 194 8.88 -9.00 6.10
N PHE A 195 9.76 -9.98 5.98
CA PHE A 195 10.95 -9.93 5.14
C PHE A 195 11.00 -11.13 4.21
N GLY A 196 11.35 -10.90 2.96
CA GLY A 196 11.45 -11.98 2.00
C GLY A 196 12.42 -11.72 0.87
N TYR A 197 12.81 -12.80 0.23
CA TYR A 197 13.64 -12.75 -0.95
C TYR A 197 12.80 -12.43 -2.19
N ASN A 198 13.16 -11.37 -2.90
CA ASN A 198 12.49 -10.99 -4.14
C ASN A 198 13.16 -11.67 -5.33
N PHE A 199 12.61 -12.81 -5.79
CA PHE A 199 13.16 -13.55 -6.92
C PHE A 199 13.28 -12.74 -8.21
N TYR A 200 12.27 -11.93 -8.52
CA TYR A 200 12.25 -11.12 -9.74
C TYR A 200 13.23 -9.96 -9.67
N GLY A 201 13.26 -9.24 -8.56
CA GLY A 201 14.17 -8.12 -8.35
C GLY A 201 15.64 -8.55 -8.30
N ASN A 202 15.91 -9.72 -7.73
CA ASN A 202 17.26 -10.27 -7.60
C ASN A 202 17.77 -11.05 -8.82
N LYS A 203 16.90 -11.30 -9.82
CA LYS A 203 17.31 -12.02 -11.04
C LYS A 203 18.52 -11.38 -11.75
N LYS A 204 18.67 -10.07 -11.66
CA LYS A 204 19.78 -9.30 -12.23
C LYS A 204 20.94 -9.06 -11.23
N ARG A 205 20.81 -9.57 -10.00
CA ARG A 205 21.75 -9.37 -8.88
C ARG A 205 21.98 -10.68 -8.12
N PRO A 206 22.36 -11.79 -8.78
CA PRO A 206 22.47 -13.09 -8.12
C PRO A 206 23.54 -13.13 -7.02
N ASP A 207 24.63 -12.39 -7.19
CA ASP A 207 25.78 -12.37 -6.28
C ASP A 207 25.64 -11.36 -5.12
N ASP A 208 24.72 -10.41 -5.27
CA ASP A 208 24.46 -9.37 -4.27
C ASP A 208 22.94 -9.12 -4.13
N PRO A 209 22.20 -10.11 -3.62
CA PRO A 209 20.74 -10.01 -3.49
C PRO A 209 20.34 -9.07 -2.35
N PHE A 210 19.24 -8.39 -2.55
CA PHE A 210 18.56 -7.64 -1.49
C PHE A 210 17.40 -8.44 -0.88
N ILE A 211 17.04 -8.09 0.35
CA ILE A 211 15.85 -8.59 1.04
C ILE A 211 14.79 -7.51 0.99
N GLU A 212 13.59 -7.88 0.59
CA GLU A 212 12.44 -6.99 0.55
C GLU A 212 11.72 -6.97 1.90
N ILE A 213 11.39 -5.77 2.39
CA ILE A 213 10.38 -5.59 3.42
C ILE A 213 9.02 -5.70 2.70
N ILE A 214 8.37 -6.85 2.83
CA ILE A 214 7.17 -7.19 2.04
C ILE A 214 5.93 -6.52 2.61
N ARG A 215 5.77 -6.52 3.94
CA ARG A 215 4.66 -5.88 4.65
C ARG A 215 5.16 -5.18 5.91
N ALA A 216 4.68 -3.97 6.11
CA ALA A 216 4.77 -3.23 7.35
C ALA A 216 3.34 -2.80 7.71
N SER A 217 2.80 -3.30 8.81
CA SER A 217 1.41 -3.03 9.18
C SER A 217 1.25 -2.90 10.68
N THR A 218 0.46 -1.92 11.09
CA THR A 218 0.07 -1.68 12.47
C THR A 218 -1.42 -1.92 12.60
N ARG A 219 -1.87 -2.44 13.74
CA ARG A 219 -3.30 -2.64 14.04
C ARG A 219 -4.06 -1.34 13.86
N ILE A 220 -5.21 -1.39 13.18
CA ILE A 220 -6.11 -0.24 12.99
C ILE A 220 -6.41 0.42 14.33
N GLY A 221 -6.35 1.75 14.38
CA GLY A 221 -6.53 2.55 15.59
C GLY A 221 -5.28 2.69 16.45
N CYS A 222 -4.17 2.04 16.10
CA CYS A 222 -2.92 2.07 16.85
C CYS A 222 -1.79 2.77 16.07
N GLN A 223 -0.89 3.42 16.83
CA GLN A 223 0.38 3.93 16.35
C GLN A 223 1.50 3.43 17.28
N VAL A 224 2.61 2.97 16.71
CA VAL A 224 3.77 2.51 17.50
C VAL A 224 4.98 3.35 17.15
N ILE A 225 5.32 4.30 18.04
CA ILE A 225 6.50 5.15 17.89
C ILE A 225 7.75 4.30 18.13
N GLY A 226 8.66 4.30 17.15
CA GLY A 226 9.89 3.46 17.20
C GLY A 226 9.65 1.97 16.94
N GLY A 227 8.43 1.57 16.56
CA GLY A 227 8.11 0.16 16.27
C GLY A 227 8.88 -0.40 15.09
N MET A 228 8.91 0.32 13.97
CA MET A 228 9.69 -0.05 12.78
C MET A 228 11.17 -0.23 13.13
N SER A 229 11.77 0.76 13.79
CA SER A 229 13.18 0.71 14.20
C SER A 229 13.49 -0.51 15.09
N LYS A 230 12.57 -0.83 16.01
CA LYS A 230 12.73 -1.99 16.90
C LYS A 230 12.69 -3.32 16.13
N LEU A 231 11.77 -3.48 15.21
CA LEU A 231 11.65 -4.69 14.37
C LEU A 231 12.84 -4.82 13.41
N LEU A 232 13.27 -3.72 12.78
CA LEU A 232 14.44 -3.71 11.91
C LEU A 232 15.73 -4.01 12.67
N LYS A 233 15.92 -3.41 13.84
CA LYS A 233 17.06 -3.70 14.72
C LYS A 233 17.13 -5.19 15.07
N TYR A 234 16.00 -5.75 15.49
CA TYR A 234 15.90 -7.17 15.80
C TYR A 234 16.23 -8.05 14.59
N PHE A 235 15.68 -7.72 13.42
CA PHE A 235 15.98 -8.44 12.18
C PHE A 235 17.46 -8.37 11.82
N CYS A 236 18.06 -7.18 11.78
CA CYS A 236 19.46 -7.01 11.42
C CYS A 236 20.43 -7.76 12.36
N ILE A 237 20.10 -7.85 13.66
CA ILE A 237 20.95 -8.56 14.64
C ILE A 237 20.80 -10.06 14.51
N ASN A 238 19.58 -10.58 14.40
CA ASN A 238 19.30 -12.01 14.54
C ASN A 238 19.28 -12.77 13.21
N TYR A 239 19.20 -12.07 12.06
CA TYR A 239 19.13 -12.69 10.73
C TYR A 239 20.23 -12.15 9.79
N PRO A 240 21.52 -12.41 10.07
CA PRO A 240 22.62 -12.02 9.17
C PRO A 240 22.56 -12.78 7.85
N THR A 241 21.91 -13.94 7.84
CA THR A 241 21.68 -14.79 6.68
C THR A 241 20.23 -15.24 6.62
N LEU A 242 19.74 -15.59 5.44
CA LEU A 242 18.44 -16.20 5.22
C LEU A 242 18.55 -17.45 4.36
N THR A 243 17.79 -18.48 4.73
CA THR A 243 17.60 -19.67 3.88
C THR A 243 16.51 -19.40 2.86
N ILE A 244 16.83 -19.50 1.58
CA ILE A 244 15.88 -19.34 0.46
C ILE A 244 15.77 -20.62 -0.35
N GLY A 245 14.71 -20.70 -1.19
CA GLY A 245 14.43 -21.88 -2.00
C GLY A 245 13.68 -22.97 -1.24
N SER A 246 13.47 -24.11 -1.90
CA SER A 246 12.77 -25.27 -1.35
C SER A 246 13.44 -26.58 -1.76
N GLY A 247 13.28 -27.62 -0.94
CA GLY A 247 13.83 -28.94 -1.20
C GLY A 247 15.35 -28.92 -1.43
N LYS A 248 15.80 -29.51 -2.53
CA LYS A 248 17.24 -29.59 -2.90
C LYS A 248 17.82 -28.23 -3.33
N ASN A 249 16.99 -27.24 -3.63
CA ASN A 249 17.41 -25.90 -4.04
C ASN A 249 17.50 -24.92 -2.86
N LYS A 250 17.43 -25.41 -1.63
CA LYS A 250 17.67 -24.61 -0.44
C LYS A 250 19.13 -24.18 -0.38
N HIS A 251 19.34 -22.87 -0.23
CA HIS A 251 20.68 -22.31 0.00
C HIS A 251 20.57 -21.08 0.91
N GLU A 252 21.68 -20.72 1.51
CA GLU A 252 21.78 -19.57 2.42
C GLU A 252 22.34 -18.37 1.67
N ILE A 253 21.73 -17.21 1.90
CA ILE A 253 22.20 -15.92 1.38
C ILE A 253 22.53 -14.97 2.53
N LYS A 254 23.51 -14.10 2.35
CA LYS A 254 23.83 -13.02 3.29
C LYS A 254 22.84 -11.88 3.14
N VAL A 255 22.35 -11.36 4.25
CA VAL A 255 21.51 -10.16 4.29
C VAL A 255 22.41 -8.94 4.27
N ARG A 256 22.55 -8.29 3.12
CA ARG A 256 23.40 -7.11 2.92
C ARG A 256 22.59 -5.82 2.77
N GLU A 257 21.52 -5.87 2.02
CA GLU A 257 20.66 -4.71 1.69
C GLU A 257 19.20 -5.03 1.94
N LEU A 258 18.48 -4.07 2.49
CA LEU A 258 17.03 -4.09 2.63
C LEU A 258 16.42 -3.11 1.65
N LYS A 259 15.35 -3.51 0.96
CA LYS A 259 14.51 -2.64 0.14
C LYS A 259 13.09 -2.60 0.65
N PHE A 260 12.49 -1.43 0.56
CA PHE A 260 11.12 -1.20 0.93
C PHE A 260 10.37 -0.48 -0.19
N TYR A 261 9.24 -1.04 -0.59
CA TYR A 261 8.35 -0.50 -1.61
C TYR A 261 7.13 0.12 -0.92
N CYS A 262 7.03 1.44 -0.96
CA CYS A 262 5.95 2.19 -0.35
C CYS A 262 4.92 2.59 -1.40
N ASP A 263 3.65 2.24 -1.17
CA ASP A 263 2.55 2.69 -2.00
C ASP A 263 2.43 4.22 -1.95
N ALA A 264 2.61 4.85 -3.11
CA ALA A 264 2.55 6.30 -3.22
C ALA A 264 1.12 6.84 -3.29
N SER A 265 0.11 6.00 -3.41
CA SER A 265 -1.31 6.42 -3.36
C SER A 265 -1.73 6.86 -1.95
N HIS A 266 -1.18 6.23 -0.92
CA HIS A 266 -1.53 6.50 0.48
C HIS A 266 -0.39 7.12 1.29
N ASN A 267 0.81 7.15 0.74
CA ASN A 267 1.98 7.78 1.32
C ASN A 267 2.54 8.81 0.34
N ASP A 268 2.98 9.95 0.86
CA ASP A 268 3.59 11.01 0.05
C ASP A 268 4.96 10.65 -0.55
N GLY A 269 5.37 9.39 -0.45
CA GLY A 269 6.65 8.88 -0.92
C GLY A 269 7.86 9.32 -0.10
N ARG A 270 7.68 10.13 0.95
CA ARG A 270 8.78 10.63 1.80
C ARG A 270 9.00 9.80 3.06
N GLY A 271 8.00 8.99 3.46
CA GLY A 271 7.91 8.41 4.80
C GLY A 271 9.17 7.73 5.31
N MET A 272 9.87 6.97 4.46
CA MET A 272 11.06 6.22 4.89
C MET A 272 12.35 7.06 4.84
N SER A 273 12.49 8.01 3.92
CA SER A 273 13.67 8.88 3.84
C SER A 273 13.65 9.99 4.90
N HIS A 274 12.46 10.42 5.33
CA HIS A 274 12.28 11.42 6.38
C HIS A 274 12.08 10.83 7.78
N SER A 275 11.96 9.50 7.90
CA SER A 275 11.94 8.84 9.20
C SER A 275 13.31 8.93 9.87
N ALA A 276 13.36 8.70 11.18
CA ALA A 276 14.63 8.60 11.92
C ALA A 276 15.59 7.53 11.36
N LEU A 277 15.08 6.63 10.51
CA LEU A 277 15.86 5.60 9.82
C LEU A 277 16.54 6.12 8.55
N ALA A 278 16.03 7.19 7.95
CA ALA A 278 16.55 7.87 6.76
C ALA A 278 17.01 6.89 5.65
N PHE A 279 16.12 6.01 5.23
CA PHE A 279 16.35 5.15 4.06
C PHE A 279 16.65 6.02 2.83
N ARG A 280 17.56 5.55 1.99
CA ARG A 280 17.88 6.19 0.73
C ARG A 280 16.70 5.98 -0.24
N PHE A 281 16.25 7.08 -0.86
CA PHE A 281 15.28 7.01 -1.95
C PHE A 281 15.99 6.56 -3.22
N ASP A 282 15.60 5.41 -3.77
CA ASP A 282 16.20 4.82 -4.97
C ASP A 282 15.44 5.19 -6.25
N GLY A 283 14.22 5.72 -6.12
CA GLY A 283 13.39 6.11 -7.24
C GLY A 283 11.93 5.76 -7.05
N TRP A 284 11.18 5.92 -8.12
CA TRP A 284 9.77 5.63 -8.21
C TRP A 284 9.50 4.64 -9.35
N ASP A 285 8.62 3.68 -9.09
CA ASP A 285 8.13 2.74 -10.09
C ASP A 285 6.62 2.93 -10.26
N TYR A 286 6.15 2.99 -11.51
CA TYR A 286 4.73 3.17 -11.76
C TYR A 286 3.96 1.88 -11.48
N GLY A 287 2.76 2.05 -10.92
CA GLY A 287 1.83 0.97 -10.69
C GLY A 287 0.64 1.05 -11.63
N PHE A 288 0.12 -0.10 -12.03
CA PHE A 288 -1.16 -0.19 -12.69
C PHE A 288 -1.87 -1.48 -12.31
N MET A 289 -3.17 -1.43 -12.42
CA MET A 289 -4.07 -2.55 -12.26
C MET A 289 -4.95 -2.66 -13.50
N ASN A 290 -5.62 -3.78 -13.63
CA ASN A 290 -6.59 -3.98 -14.68
C ASN A 290 -7.97 -4.17 -14.08
N ARG A 291 -9.00 -3.68 -14.77
CA ARG A 291 -10.40 -3.84 -14.38
C ARG A 291 -11.20 -4.37 -15.55
N TYR A 292 -12.03 -5.37 -15.30
CA TYR A 292 -12.98 -5.85 -16.28
C TYR A 292 -14.12 -4.84 -16.44
N THR A 293 -14.37 -4.41 -17.68
CA THR A 293 -15.51 -3.55 -18.02
C THR A 293 -16.72 -4.37 -18.45
N ASP A 294 -16.51 -5.67 -18.67
CA ASP A 294 -17.50 -6.65 -19.07
C ASP A 294 -17.13 -8.02 -18.50
N ASP A 295 -18.07 -8.97 -18.46
CA ASP A 295 -17.78 -10.35 -18.10
C ASP A 295 -16.86 -10.99 -19.15
N VAL A 296 -15.86 -11.70 -18.71
CA VAL A 296 -14.85 -12.36 -19.57
C VAL A 296 -14.75 -13.83 -19.22
N ASP A 297 -14.85 -14.67 -20.22
CA ASP A 297 -14.59 -16.11 -20.15
C ASP A 297 -13.94 -16.57 -21.47
N GLU A 298 -12.64 -16.30 -21.59
CA GLU A 298 -11.89 -16.52 -22.82
C GLU A 298 -10.47 -17.01 -22.56
N ASP A 299 -10.02 -17.99 -23.33
CA ASP A 299 -8.64 -18.53 -23.27
C ASP A 299 -8.23 -18.98 -21.85
N GLY A 300 -9.20 -19.38 -21.00
CA GLY A 300 -8.97 -19.72 -19.60
C GLY A 300 -8.84 -18.50 -18.66
N LEU A 301 -8.99 -17.29 -19.17
CA LEU A 301 -9.12 -16.07 -18.39
C LEU A 301 -10.59 -15.88 -18.03
N HIS A 302 -10.88 -15.90 -16.73
CA HIS A 302 -12.21 -15.63 -16.18
C HIS A 302 -12.20 -14.35 -15.38
N GLY A 303 -13.23 -13.53 -15.52
CA GLY A 303 -13.39 -12.29 -14.78
C GLY A 303 -14.82 -11.77 -14.87
N VAL A 304 -15.25 -11.08 -13.83
CA VAL A 304 -16.57 -10.46 -13.74
C VAL A 304 -16.44 -8.95 -13.89
N LYS A 305 -17.42 -8.33 -14.55
CA LYS A 305 -17.48 -6.87 -14.68
C LYS A 305 -17.24 -6.16 -13.35
N GLY A 306 -16.34 -5.19 -13.35
CA GLY A 306 -15.97 -4.40 -12.18
C GLY A 306 -14.83 -5.00 -11.36
N GLU A 307 -14.50 -6.27 -11.55
CA GLU A 307 -13.43 -6.94 -10.85
C GLU A 307 -12.05 -6.36 -11.20
N ILE A 308 -11.21 -6.17 -10.17
CA ILE A 308 -9.85 -5.64 -10.28
C ILE A 308 -8.84 -6.78 -10.16
N PHE A 309 -7.81 -6.75 -10.98
CA PHE A 309 -6.73 -7.72 -10.90
C PHE A 309 -5.37 -7.11 -11.27
N HIS A 310 -4.32 -7.67 -10.69
CA HIS A 310 -2.95 -7.39 -11.09
C HIS A 310 -2.57 -8.09 -12.39
N ARG A 311 -1.32 -7.93 -12.81
CA ARG A 311 -0.76 -8.63 -13.98
C ARG A 311 -0.98 -10.14 -13.86
N LYS A 312 -1.55 -10.73 -14.91
CA LYS A 312 -1.64 -12.18 -15.10
C LYS A 312 -0.74 -12.55 -16.29
N PRO A 313 0.57 -12.84 -16.08
CA PRO A 313 1.54 -13.00 -17.18
C PRO A 313 1.17 -14.08 -18.21
N HIS A 314 0.56 -15.17 -17.74
CA HIS A 314 0.11 -16.27 -18.62
C HIS A 314 -0.97 -15.84 -19.62
N PHE A 315 -1.74 -14.81 -19.29
CA PHE A 315 -2.84 -14.27 -20.12
C PHE A 315 -2.49 -12.93 -20.78
N HIS A 316 -1.21 -12.58 -20.84
CA HIS A 316 -0.80 -11.26 -21.34
C HIS A 316 -1.38 -10.94 -22.73
N LYS A 317 -1.31 -11.88 -23.67
CA LYS A 317 -1.83 -11.67 -25.03
C LYS A 317 -3.34 -11.44 -25.05
N THR A 318 -4.09 -12.26 -24.32
CA THR A 318 -5.56 -12.16 -24.18
C THR A 318 -5.94 -10.83 -23.53
N ILE A 319 -5.29 -10.46 -22.43
CA ILE A 319 -5.52 -9.18 -21.73
C ILE A 319 -5.27 -8.00 -22.69
N MET A 320 -4.16 -8.02 -23.45
CA MET A 320 -3.85 -6.92 -24.36
C MET A 320 -4.88 -6.80 -25.49
N ARG A 321 -5.40 -7.92 -26.00
CA ARG A 321 -6.50 -7.91 -26.97
C ARG A 321 -7.77 -7.32 -26.37
N LEU A 322 -8.16 -7.77 -25.16
CA LEU A 322 -9.34 -7.30 -24.46
C LEU A 322 -9.27 -5.80 -24.07
N ILE A 323 -8.06 -5.27 -23.81
CA ILE A 323 -7.87 -3.82 -23.65
C ILE A 323 -8.17 -3.09 -24.95
N GLY A 324 -7.70 -3.59 -26.10
CA GLY A 324 -7.99 -3.01 -27.42
C GLY A 324 -9.48 -3.06 -27.78
N GLU A 325 -10.20 -4.05 -27.29
CA GLU A 325 -11.66 -4.22 -27.46
C GLU A 325 -12.48 -3.40 -26.43
N GLY A 326 -11.84 -2.75 -25.46
CA GLY A 326 -12.51 -1.99 -24.40
C GLY A 326 -13.19 -2.86 -23.33
N ARG A 327 -12.91 -4.15 -23.27
CA ARG A 327 -13.46 -5.11 -22.27
C ARG A 327 -12.61 -5.22 -21.01
N ILE A 328 -11.42 -4.66 -21.04
CA ILE A 328 -10.54 -4.44 -19.89
C ILE A 328 -9.98 -3.03 -20.00
N ILE A 329 -9.93 -2.32 -18.90
CA ILE A 329 -9.17 -1.06 -18.80
C ILE A 329 -7.96 -1.26 -17.86
N SER A 330 -6.85 -0.63 -18.22
CA SER A 330 -5.73 -0.47 -17.29
C SER A 330 -5.93 0.80 -16.49
N ILE A 331 -5.68 0.74 -15.18
CA ILE A 331 -5.86 1.84 -14.25
C ILE A 331 -4.48 2.20 -13.71
N ALA A 332 -4.00 3.41 -13.97
CA ALA A 332 -2.82 3.96 -13.33
C ALA A 332 -3.13 4.29 -11.86
N ASN A 333 -2.15 4.12 -10.98
CA ASN A 333 -2.19 4.64 -9.60
C ASN A 333 -0.96 5.53 -9.36
N ALA A 334 -0.78 6.03 -8.14
CA ALA A 334 0.38 6.88 -7.85
C ALA A 334 1.72 6.13 -7.83
N GLY A 335 1.70 4.81 -8.04
CA GLY A 335 2.89 3.98 -8.12
C GLY A 335 3.49 3.65 -6.76
N THR A 336 4.78 3.33 -6.79
CA THR A 336 5.51 2.84 -5.62
C THR A 336 6.84 3.56 -5.49
N SER A 337 7.07 4.19 -4.36
CA SER A 337 8.38 4.74 -3.99
C SER A 337 9.29 3.65 -3.46
N VAL A 338 10.51 3.57 -3.96
CA VAL A 338 11.48 2.53 -3.61
C VAL A 338 12.54 3.14 -2.69
N PHE A 339 12.77 2.48 -1.57
CA PHE A 339 13.77 2.87 -0.58
C PHE A 339 14.70 1.71 -0.29
N SER A 340 15.96 2.02 -0.02
CA SER A 340 16.95 1.01 0.39
C SER A 340 17.87 1.49 1.48
N MET A 341 18.47 0.54 2.19
CA MET A 341 19.52 0.74 3.15
C MET A 341 20.30 -0.55 3.35
N THR A 342 21.61 -0.46 3.51
CA THR A 342 22.42 -1.62 3.85
C THR A 342 22.18 -2.04 5.30
N ARG A 343 22.38 -3.31 5.57
CA ARG A 343 22.29 -3.85 6.95
C ARG A 343 23.31 -3.17 7.87
N ASP A 344 24.51 -2.90 7.37
CA ASP A 344 25.59 -2.30 8.17
C ASP A 344 25.26 -0.85 8.52
N GLU A 345 24.74 -0.05 7.59
CA GLU A 345 24.23 1.31 7.86
C GLU A 345 23.13 1.31 8.94
N LEU A 346 22.21 0.33 8.89
CA LEU A 346 21.18 0.19 9.93
C LEU A 346 21.76 -0.15 11.28
N LEU A 347 22.70 -1.10 11.36
CA LEU A 347 23.34 -1.49 12.61
C LEU A 347 24.14 -0.34 13.22
N GLU A 348 24.86 0.43 12.41
CA GLU A 348 25.57 1.63 12.86
C GLU A 348 24.60 2.65 13.47
N ARG A 349 23.49 2.96 12.80
CA ARG A 349 22.47 3.88 13.32
C ARG A 349 21.85 3.40 14.62
N PHE A 350 21.62 2.09 14.77
CA PHE A 350 21.07 1.53 15.99
C PHE A 350 22.08 1.49 17.17
N SER A 351 23.37 1.62 16.88
CA SER A 351 24.42 1.67 17.90
C SER A 351 24.60 3.09 18.43
N ASN A 352 24.27 4.10 17.62
CA ASN A 352 24.43 5.52 17.94
C ASN A 352 23.16 6.15 18.57
N ASN A 353 22.07 5.39 18.71
CA ASN A 353 20.81 5.77 19.35
C ASN A 353 20.48 4.80 20.52
#